data_10085c53327c067da3e48ee8b6fb3937
#
_entry.id   10085c53327c067da3e48ee8b6fb3937
#
_cell.length_a   1.000
_cell.length_b   1.000
_cell.length_c   1.000
_cell.angle_alpha   90.00
_cell.angle_beta   90.00
_cell.angle_gamma   90.00
#
_symmetry.space_group_name_H-M   'P 1'
#
loop_
_entity.id
_entity.type
_entity.pdbx_description
1 polymer ?
#
loop_
_entity_poly.entity_id
_entity_poly.type
_entity_poly.pdbx_seq_one_letter_code
_entity_poly.pdbx_strand_id
1 'polypeptide(L)'
;LGCMDANACNFVPTAEVEDGSCYFPNTCGSCDLAADENECGGCTDSIAVNFNAEAVWDDGGCSYFDFSCSGIGFSFWDEFDLGVYSDSDLSHPLGEEVIQDFLVHVPSTTIDPQTGVTYAIDSWSDIACSGLPPGLEWDEQETLLLPDSQYCMTYQGMPLEIGEYVVNLTGILTVSIFGSSIELGTFSTDFVVNITP
;
A
#
# COMPACT_ATOMS: atom_id res chain seq x y z
N LEU A 1 7.54 -40.90 37.34
CA LEU A 1 8.50 -40.25 36.42
C LEU A 1 7.69 -39.45 35.42
N GLY A 2 8.19 -38.28 35.06
CA GLY A 2 7.61 -37.37 34.05
C GLY A 2 8.16 -35.96 34.15
N CYS A 3 7.80 -35.11 33.22
CA CYS A 3 8.22 -33.69 33.23
C CYS A 3 7.62 -32.94 34.42
N MET A 4 8.45 -32.31 35.24
CA MET A 4 8.07 -31.53 36.41
C MET A 4 8.03 -30.03 36.21
N ASP A 5 8.41 -29.53 35.03
CA ASP A 5 8.36 -28.11 34.70
C ASP A 5 6.95 -27.70 34.26
N ALA A 6 6.31 -26.79 35.00
CA ALA A 6 4.95 -26.31 34.71
C ALA A 6 4.79 -25.53 33.41
N ASN A 7 5.89 -25.07 32.81
CA ASN A 7 5.90 -24.38 31.53
C ASN A 7 6.06 -25.32 30.33
N ALA A 8 6.34 -26.61 30.61
CA ALA A 8 6.47 -27.59 29.55
C ALA A 8 5.10 -28.11 29.07
N CYS A 9 5.05 -28.42 27.77
CA CYS A 9 3.84 -28.92 27.12
C CYS A 9 3.36 -30.28 27.68
N ASN A 10 4.29 -31.09 28.20
CA ASN A 10 4.03 -32.40 28.76
C ASN A 10 4.19 -32.42 30.29
N PHE A 11 3.91 -31.30 30.96
CA PHE A 11 3.94 -31.24 32.42
C PHE A 11 3.04 -32.30 33.08
N VAL A 12 3.59 -33.05 34.02
CA VAL A 12 2.90 -34.07 34.79
C VAL A 12 2.86 -33.66 36.26
N PRO A 13 1.77 -33.10 36.77
CA PRO A 13 1.68 -32.56 38.15
C PRO A 13 1.83 -33.62 39.24
N THR A 14 1.72 -34.89 38.89
CA THR A 14 1.85 -36.03 39.82
C THR A 14 3.20 -36.71 39.71
N ALA A 15 4.12 -36.21 38.91
CA ALA A 15 5.47 -36.76 38.81
C ALA A 15 6.25 -36.43 40.10
N GLU A 16 6.88 -37.47 40.67
CA GLU A 16 7.74 -37.36 41.86
C GLU A 16 9.22 -37.28 41.49
N VAL A 17 9.57 -37.59 40.25
CA VAL A 17 10.96 -37.62 39.74
C VAL A 17 10.95 -37.13 38.31
N GLU A 18 11.78 -36.14 38.08
CA GLU A 18 12.08 -35.64 36.74
C GLU A 18 12.80 -36.70 35.91
N ASP A 19 12.30 -36.95 34.70
CA ASP A 19 12.88 -37.97 33.79
C ASP A 19 13.55 -37.38 32.56
N GLY A 20 13.62 -36.05 32.46
CA GLY A 20 14.26 -35.34 31.34
C GLY A 20 13.38 -35.33 30.07
N SER A 21 12.11 -35.69 30.17
CA SER A 21 11.20 -35.73 29.01
C SER A 21 10.54 -34.39 28.67
N CYS A 22 10.84 -33.31 29.42
CA CYS A 22 10.22 -32.02 29.20
C CYS A 22 10.47 -31.53 27.77
N TYR A 23 9.39 -31.17 27.09
CA TYR A 23 9.48 -30.35 25.87
C TYR A 23 8.62 -29.10 26.04
N PHE A 24 9.06 -28.02 25.42
CA PHE A 24 8.48 -26.70 25.61
C PHE A 24 7.75 -26.25 24.36
N PRO A 25 6.80 -25.29 24.49
CA PRO A 25 6.17 -24.69 23.33
C PRO A 25 7.23 -24.15 22.34
N ASN A 26 6.91 -24.26 21.07
CA ASN A 26 7.71 -23.64 20.01
C ASN A 26 7.64 -22.10 20.10
N THR A 27 8.30 -21.41 19.19
CA THR A 27 8.30 -19.93 19.12
C THR A 27 6.91 -19.32 18.96
N CYS A 28 5.94 -20.11 18.48
CA CYS A 28 4.53 -19.76 18.36
C CYS A 28 3.71 -19.99 19.63
N GLY A 29 4.33 -20.51 20.69
CA GLY A 29 3.61 -20.91 21.90
C GLY A 29 2.79 -22.20 21.74
N SER A 30 2.93 -22.92 20.61
CA SER A 30 2.24 -24.18 20.36
C SER A 30 3.01 -25.37 20.92
N CYS A 31 2.29 -26.29 21.53
CA CYS A 31 2.77 -27.59 22.00
C CYS A 31 2.63 -28.70 20.94
N ASP A 32 2.13 -28.37 19.76
CA ASP A 32 2.04 -29.34 18.67
C ASP A 32 3.41 -29.49 17.99
N LEU A 33 4.01 -30.67 18.11
CA LEU A 33 5.29 -31.00 17.49
C LEU A 33 5.22 -31.07 15.94
N ALA A 34 4.00 -31.09 15.39
CA ALA A 34 3.77 -31.06 13.95
C ALA A 34 3.43 -29.63 13.44
N ALA A 35 3.23 -28.65 14.36
CA ALA A 35 3.01 -27.28 13.96
C ALA A 35 4.29 -26.71 13.34
N ASP A 36 4.19 -26.19 12.14
CA ASP A 36 5.29 -25.54 11.46
C ASP A 36 5.65 -24.26 12.21
N GLU A 37 6.91 -24.10 12.60
CA GLU A 37 7.40 -22.88 13.27
C GLU A 37 7.22 -21.62 12.40
N ASN A 38 6.97 -21.80 11.09
CA ASN A 38 6.72 -20.72 10.16
C ASN A 38 5.25 -20.24 10.16
N GLU A 39 4.31 -21.00 10.70
CA GLU A 39 2.88 -20.61 10.67
C GLU A 39 2.53 -19.38 11.54
N CYS A 40 3.38 -19.03 12.49
CA CYS A 40 3.16 -17.86 13.35
C CYS A 40 4.20 -16.75 13.15
N GLY A 41 5.13 -16.95 12.26
CA GLY A 41 6.05 -15.92 11.79
C GLY A 41 5.37 -15.06 10.73
N GLY A 42 5.85 -13.85 10.60
CA GLY A 42 5.37 -12.91 9.59
C GLY A 42 5.84 -11.51 9.91
N CYS A 43 5.59 -10.59 9.02
CA CYS A 43 5.93 -9.21 9.25
C CYS A 43 5.10 -8.61 10.38
N THR A 44 5.75 -8.12 11.43
CA THR A 44 5.11 -7.47 12.59
C THR A 44 5.13 -5.95 12.50
N ASP A 45 5.73 -5.40 11.45
CA ASP A 45 5.73 -3.97 11.22
C ASP A 45 4.43 -3.52 10.54
N SER A 46 3.65 -2.69 11.25
CA SER A 46 2.34 -2.22 10.80
C SER A 46 2.37 -1.32 9.56
N ILE A 47 3.55 -0.85 9.17
CA ILE A 47 3.73 -0.05 7.94
C ILE A 47 4.17 -0.90 6.74
N ALA A 48 4.44 -2.18 6.94
CA ALA A 48 4.78 -3.09 5.85
C ALA A 48 3.53 -3.54 5.09
N VAL A 49 3.66 -3.72 3.78
CA VAL A 49 2.58 -4.18 2.88
C VAL A 49 2.04 -5.55 3.27
N ASN A 50 2.94 -6.40 3.75
CA ASN A 50 2.62 -7.75 4.19
C ASN A 50 2.54 -7.86 5.71
N PHE A 51 2.14 -6.76 6.40
CA PHE A 51 1.88 -6.80 7.83
C PHE A 51 0.92 -7.93 8.19
N ASN A 52 1.29 -8.73 9.17
CA ASN A 52 0.47 -9.80 9.70
C ASN A 52 0.17 -9.55 11.19
N ALA A 53 -1.04 -9.10 11.49
CA ALA A 53 -1.47 -8.83 12.87
C ALA A 53 -1.51 -10.09 13.76
N GLU A 54 -1.49 -11.28 13.17
CA GLU A 54 -1.49 -12.57 13.87
C GLU A 54 -0.06 -13.12 14.09
N ALA A 55 0.96 -12.46 13.49
CA ALA A 55 2.34 -12.87 13.70
C ALA A 55 2.78 -12.66 15.15
N VAL A 56 3.40 -13.68 15.71
CA VAL A 56 3.94 -13.67 17.07
C VAL A 56 5.39 -13.20 17.10
N TRP A 57 6.10 -13.34 15.97
CA TRP A 57 7.47 -12.89 15.79
C TRP A 57 7.71 -12.46 14.35
N ASP A 58 8.63 -11.50 14.18
CA ASP A 58 9.04 -11.01 12.88
C ASP A 58 9.99 -12.00 12.22
N ASP A 59 9.60 -12.54 11.07
CA ASP A 59 10.41 -13.48 10.28
C ASP A 59 11.48 -12.80 9.42
N GLY A 60 11.57 -11.46 9.47
CA GLY A 60 12.45 -10.65 8.65
C GLY A 60 11.99 -10.53 7.20
N GLY A 61 10.79 -11.02 6.88
CA GLY A 61 10.19 -10.97 5.57
C GLY A 61 9.33 -9.73 5.32
N CYS A 62 9.44 -8.69 6.17
CA CYS A 62 8.72 -7.45 5.93
C CYS A 62 9.06 -6.90 4.55
N SER A 63 8.04 -6.73 3.73
CA SER A 63 8.15 -6.06 2.45
C SER A 63 7.56 -4.66 2.58
N TYR A 64 8.34 -3.71 2.17
CA TYR A 64 7.91 -2.33 2.07
C TYR A 64 7.72 -2.01 0.61
N PHE A 65 6.79 -1.11 0.31
CA PHE A 65 6.74 -0.58 -1.04
C PHE A 65 8.10 0.06 -1.35
N ASP A 66 8.77 -0.44 -2.37
CA ASP A 66 9.98 0.19 -2.88
C ASP A 66 9.55 1.40 -3.73
N PHE A 67 9.32 2.50 -3.03
CA PHE A 67 9.05 3.76 -3.69
C PHE A 67 10.35 4.25 -4.32
N SER A 68 10.48 4.11 -5.61
CA SER A 68 11.51 4.81 -6.36
C SER A 68 11.28 6.34 -6.40
N CYS A 69 10.17 6.83 -5.86
CA CYS A 69 9.97 8.21 -5.50
C CYS A 69 10.80 8.53 -4.27
N SER A 70 12.03 8.99 -4.45
CA SER A 70 12.93 9.29 -3.34
C SER A 70 12.33 10.35 -2.41
N GLY A 71 11.93 9.94 -1.23
CA GLY A 71 11.51 10.84 -0.15
C GLY A 71 10.05 10.80 0.26
N ILE A 72 9.20 10.01 -0.39
CA ILE A 72 7.79 9.90 -0.01
C ILE A 72 7.63 8.77 1.01
N GLY A 73 7.39 9.12 2.28
CA GLY A 73 7.07 8.18 3.34
C GLY A 73 5.57 8.14 3.59
N PHE A 74 4.87 7.11 3.15
CA PHE A 74 3.45 6.97 3.40
C PHE A 74 3.16 6.18 4.66
N SER A 75 2.34 6.77 5.53
CA SER A 75 1.83 6.11 6.72
C SER A 75 0.34 5.80 6.62
N PHE A 76 -0.16 5.00 5.81
CA PHE A 76 -1.53 4.49 5.66
C PHE A 76 -2.17 4.70 4.30
N TRP A 77 -2.51 3.55 3.72
CA TRP A 77 -3.39 3.36 2.58
C TRP A 77 -4.81 3.10 3.09
N ASP A 78 -5.76 3.93 2.69
CA ASP A 78 -7.12 3.45 2.58
C ASP A 78 -7.16 2.54 1.35
N GLU A 79 -7.35 1.24 1.57
CA GLU A 79 -7.07 0.14 0.65
C GLU A 79 -7.86 0.16 -0.67
N PHE A 80 -8.71 1.16 -0.96
CA PHE A 80 -9.78 0.95 -1.93
C PHE A 80 -10.00 2.03 -2.98
N ASP A 81 -9.37 3.17 -2.91
CA ASP A 81 -9.68 4.26 -3.84
C ASP A 81 -8.57 4.52 -4.86
N LEU A 82 -8.99 4.71 -6.11
CA LEU A 82 -8.16 5.37 -7.12
C LEU A 82 -7.85 6.78 -6.62
N GLY A 83 -6.57 7.09 -6.42
CA GLY A 83 -6.21 8.35 -5.81
C GLY A 83 -4.77 8.77 -6.03
N VAL A 84 -4.56 10.06 -5.78
CA VAL A 84 -3.26 10.70 -5.72
C VAL A 84 -2.89 10.91 -4.25
N TYR A 85 -1.69 10.54 -3.90
CA TYR A 85 -1.19 10.57 -2.54
C TYR A 85 0.16 11.29 -2.51
N SER A 86 0.37 12.14 -1.50
CA SER A 86 1.61 12.84 -1.26
C SER A 86 1.90 12.84 0.24
N ASP A 87 3.15 12.78 0.62
CA ASP A 87 3.60 12.85 2.02
C ASP A 87 3.66 14.28 2.56
N SER A 88 3.53 15.26 1.68
CA SER A 88 3.62 16.68 1.99
C SER A 88 2.39 17.44 1.51
N ASP A 89 2.14 18.55 2.17
CA ASP A 89 1.26 19.58 1.63
C ASP A 89 1.86 20.07 0.30
N LEU A 90 1.11 19.93 -0.79
CA LEU A 90 1.55 20.35 -2.13
C LEU A 90 1.50 21.88 -2.25
N SER A 91 2.29 22.54 -1.41
CA SER A 91 2.39 24.01 -1.35
C SER A 91 3.79 24.44 -1.74
N HIS A 92 3.88 25.31 -2.73
CA HIS A 92 5.15 25.77 -3.30
C HIS A 92 5.21 27.29 -3.33
N PRO A 93 6.39 27.89 -3.07
CA PRO A 93 6.58 29.34 -3.21
C PRO A 93 6.60 29.77 -4.68
N LEU A 94 6.06 30.95 -4.93
CA LEU A 94 6.09 31.57 -6.26
C LEU A 94 7.51 31.80 -6.71
N GLY A 95 7.83 31.41 -7.95
CA GLY A 95 9.11 31.72 -8.61
C GLY A 95 10.29 30.89 -8.12
N GLU A 96 10.08 29.86 -7.33
CA GLU A 96 11.10 28.88 -6.97
C GLU A 96 10.99 27.63 -7.84
N GLU A 97 12.11 26.97 -8.12
CA GLU A 97 12.10 25.72 -8.88
C GLU A 97 11.51 24.59 -8.04
N VAL A 98 10.53 23.90 -8.59
CA VAL A 98 9.82 22.80 -7.97
C VAL A 98 10.11 21.52 -8.74
N ILE A 99 10.40 20.45 -8.01
CA ILE A 99 10.35 19.07 -8.49
C ILE A 99 9.56 18.32 -7.41
N GLN A 100 8.35 17.92 -7.72
CA GLN A 100 7.45 17.29 -6.76
C GLN A 100 7.01 15.95 -7.28
N ASP A 101 7.36 14.92 -6.51
CA ASP A 101 6.87 13.57 -6.71
C ASP A 101 5.56 13.38 -5.97
N PHE A 102 4.67 12.58 -6.55
CA PHE A 102 3.46 12.12 -5.91
C PHE A 102 3.13 10.71 -6.41
N LEU A 103 2.31 10.03 -5.64
CA LEU A 103 1.97 8.65 -5.91
C LEU A 103 0.56 8.56 -6.48
N VAL A 104 0.39 7.69 -7.46
CA VAL A 104 -0.92 7.28 -7.98
C VAL A 104 -1.14 5.82 -7.66
N HIS A 105 -2.24 5.53 -6.97
CA HIS A 105 -2.67 4.17 -6.65
C HIS A 105 -3.86 3.77 -7.51
N VAL A 106 -3.78 2.57 -8.11
CA VAL A 106 -4.88 1.95 -8.85
C VAL A 106 -5.33 0.72 -8.09
N PRO A 107 -6.55 0.72 -7.52
CA PRO A 107 -7.06 -0.42 -6.75
C PRO A 107 -7.35 -1.62 -7.65
N SER A 108 -7.50 -2.80 -7.05
CA SER A 108 -7.84 -4.03 -7.78
C SER A 108 -9.28 -4.07 -8.28
N THR A 109 -10.16 -3.30 -7.66
CA THR A 109 -11.59 -3.31 -7.99
C THR A 109 -12.18 -1.91 -7.98
N THR A 110 -13.29 -1.75 -8.69
CA THR A 110 -14.14 -0.55 -8.63
C THR A 110 -15.60 -0.93 -8.46
N ILE A 111 -16.40 -0.03 -7.92
CA ILE A 111 -17.85 -0.22 -7.76
C ILE A 111 -18.55 0.71 -8.73
N ASP A 112 -19.42 0.14 -9.57
CA ASP A 112 -20.31 0.93 -10.41
C ASP A 112 -21.34 1.66 -9.51
N PRO A 113 -21.32 2.99 -9.49
CA PRO A 113 -22.21 3.77 -8.62
C PRO A 113 -23.69 3.66 -8.97
N GLN A 114 -24.03 3.21 -10.18
CA GLN A 114 -25.41 3.08 -10.62
C GLN A 114 -26.01 1.73 -10.25
N THR A 115 -25.22 0.67 -10.33
CA THR A 115 -25.69 -0.71 -10.11
C THR A 115 -25.22 -1.31 -8.79
N GLY A 116 -24.19 -0.74 -8.17
CA GLY A 116 -23.52 -1.29 -6.97
C GLY A 116 -22.71 -2.56 -7.26
N VAL A 117 -22.49 -2.89 -8.52
CA VAL A 117 -21.72 -4.08 -8.91
C VAL A 117 -20.22 -3.77 -8.82
N THR A 118 -19.47 -4.68 -8.22
CA THR A 118 -18.00 -4.60 -8.14
C THR A 118 -17.38 -5.27 -9.35
N TYR A 119 -16.48 -4.57 -10.02
CA TYR A 119 -15.70 -5.06 -11.16
C TYR A 119 -14.23 -5.12 -10.81
N ALA A 120 -13.53 -6.14 -11.29
CA ALA A 120 -12.07 -6.17 -11.25
C ALA A 120 -11.51 -5.19 -12.28
N ILE A 121 -10.56 -4.35 -11.87
CA ILE A 121 -9.86 -3.43 -12.77
C ILE A 121 -8.79 -4.21 -13.53
N ASP A 122 -8.72 -4.03 -14.83
CA ASP A 122 -7.64 -4.56 -15.67
C ASP A 122 -6.53 -3.52 -15.85
N SER A 123 -6.90 -2.25 -16.05
CA SER A 123 -5.95 -1.15 -16.22
C SER A 123 -6.61 0.23 -16.15
N TRP A 124 -5.80 1.25 -15.90
CA TRP A 124 -6.11 2.64 -16.13
C TRP A 124 -5.10 3.21 -17.11
N SER A 125 -5.53 3.64 -18.29
CA SER A 125 -4.67 4.01 -19.41
C SER A 125 -4.94 5.40 -19.95
N ASP A 126 -4.08 5.86 -20.85
CA ASP A 126 -4.16 7.18 -21.50
C ASP A 126 -4.27 8.30 -20.47
N ILE A 127 -3.40 8.24 -19.47
CA ILE A 127 -3.40 9.19 -18.36
C ILE A 127 -2.99 10.57 -18.86
N ALA A 128 -3.82 11.56 -18.58
CA ALA A 128 -3.59 12.95 -18.88
C ALA A 128 -3.73 13.80 -17.61
N CYS A 129 -2.86 14.77 -17.47
CA CYS A 129 -2.87 15.75 -16.39
C CYS A 129 -3.35 17.10 -16.90
N SER A 130 -4.20 17.77 -16.14
CA SER A 130 -4.69 19.12 -16.44
C SER A 130 -4.88 19.94 -15.18
N GLY A 131 -4.84 21.26 -15.29
CA GLY A 131 -5.06 22.16 -14.16
C GLY A 131 -3.83 22.47 -13.33
N LEU A 132 -2.63 22.06 -13.75
CA LEU A 132 -1.38 22.46 -13.08
C LEU A 132 -1.23 23.99 -13.06
N PRO A 133 -0.62 24.54 -11.99
CA PRO A 133 -0.23 25.94 -11.92
C PRO A 133 0.58 26.36 -13.17
N PRO A 134 0.36 27.57 -13.71
CA PRO A 134 1.20 28.08 -14.79
C PRO A 134 2.68 28.02 -14.46
N GLY A 135 3.48 27.46 -15.37
CA GLY A 135 4.92 27.27 -15.21
C GLY A 135 5.33 25.92 -14.61
N LEU A 136 4.37 25.10 -14.16
CA LEU A 136 4.62 23.71 -13.84
C LEU A 136 4.20 22.81 -15.00
N GLU A 137 5.00 21.78 -15.25
CA GLU A 137 4.79 20.81 -16.30
C GLU A 137 4.75 19.40 -15.69
N TRP A 138 3.91 18.57 -16.27
CA TRP A 138 3.77 17.17 -15.94
C TRP A 138 4.81 16.33 -16.69
N ASP A 139 5.45 15.41 -16.01
CA ASP A 139 6.35 14.44 -16.62
C ASP A 139 5.56 13.15 -16.97
N GLU A 140 5.26 12.99 -18.25
CA GLU A 140 4.50 11.84 -18.78
C GLU A 140 5.41 10.59 -18.86
N GLN A 141 5.63 9.91 -17.74
CA GLN A 141 6.46 8.68 -17.75
C GLN A 141 5.66 7.40 -17.97
N GLU A 142 4.43 7.33 -17.46
CA GLU A 142 3.62 6.12 -17.50
C GLU A 142 2.21 6.43 -18.02
N THR A 143 1.83 5.79 -19.11
CA THR A 143 0.50 5.95 -19.72
C THR A 143 -0.43 4.78 -19.45
N LEU A 144 0.09 3.69 -18.88
CA LEU A 144 -0.67 2.48 -18.55
C LEU A 144 -0.37 2.07 -17.11
N LEU A 145 -1.37 2.17 -16.24
CA LEU A 145 -1.29 1.77 -14.85
C LEU A 145 -2.08 0.49 -14.62
N LEU A 146 -1.45 -0.48 -13.95
CA LEU A 146 -2.05 -1.76 -13.63
C LEU A 146 -2.65 -1.75 -12.22
N PRO A 147 -3.66 -2.58 -11.94
CA PRO A 147 -4.26 -2.67 -10.62
C PRO A 147 -3.28 -3.20 -9.57
N ASP A 148 -3.57 -2.91 -8.31
CA ASP A 148 -2.74 -3.24 -7.14
C ASP A 148 -1.28 -2.77 -7.27
N SER A 149 -1.07 -1.73 -8.07
CA SER A 149 0.23 -1.14 -8.34
C SER A 149 0.24 0.33 -7.99
N GLN A 150 1.42 0.82 -7.73
CA GLN A 150 1.66 2.19 -7.36
C GLN A 150 2.65 2.79 -8.33
N TYR A 151 2.36 4.01 -8.73
CA TYR A 151 3.14 4.71 -9.73
C TYR A 151 3.60 6.05 -9.20
N CYS A 152 4.90 6.26 -9.25
CA CYS A 152 5.48 7.55 -8.95
C CYS A 152 5.34 8.45 -10.17
N MET A 153 4.76 9.62 -9.96
CA MET A 153 4.59 10.64 -10.97
C MET A 153 5.17 11.95 -10.49
N THR A 154 5.63 12.78 -11.40
CA THR A 154 6.34 14.01 -11.07
C THR A 154 5.75 15.18 -11.84
N TYR A 155 5.60 16.32 -11.19
CA TYR A 155 5.50 17.61 -11.87
C TYR A 155 6.69 18.48 -11.48
N GLN A 156 7.12 19.32 -12.41
CA GLN A 156 8.30 20.16 -12.21
C GLN A 156 8.17 21.50 -12.92
N GLY A 157 8.98 22.45 -12.53
CA GLY A 157 9.05 23.76 -13.14
C GLY A 157 9.09 24.90 -12.13
N MET A 158 8.77 26.10 -12.58
CA MET A 158 8.76 27.29 -11.73
C MET A 158 7.36 27.91 -11.79
N PRO A 159 6.58 27.89 -10.68
CA PRO A 159 5.23 28.44 -10.69
C PRO A 159 5.25 29.96 -10.90
N LEU A 160 4.37 30.45 -11.76
CA LEU A 160 4.33 31.84 -12.20
C LEU A 160 3.20 32.66 -11.61
N GLU A 161 2.21 32.04 -10.97
CA GLU A 161 1.04 32.71 -10.42
C GLU A 161 0.65 32.12 -9.07
N ILE A 162 0.30 32.98 -8.10
CA ILE A 162 -0.21 32.59 -6.78
C ILE A 162 -1.64 32.09 -6.93
N GLY A 163 -1.99 31.03 -6.23
CA GLY A 163 -3.34 30.50 -6.22
C GLY A 163 -3.46 29.08 -5.70
N GLU A 164 -4.72 28.64 -5.59
CA GLU A 164 -5.07 27.25 -5.36
C GLU A 164 -5.51 26.64 -6.70
N TYR A 165 -4.86 25.56 -7.10
CA TYR A 165 -5.08 24.90 -8.37
C TYR A 165 -5.57 23.48 -8.15
N VAL A 166 -6.74 23.15 -8.69
CA VAL A 166 -7.25 21.79 -8.73
C VAL A 166 -6.65 21.09 -9.94
N VAL A 167 -5.76 20.16 -9.67
CA VAL A 167 -5.12 19.34 -10.71
C VAL A 167 -5.93 18.08 -10.88
N ASN A 168 -6.26 17.77 -12.13
CA ASN A 168 -7.09 16.63 -12.49
C ASN A 168 -6.30 15.64 -13.32
N LEU A 169 -6.22 14.39 -12.85
CA LEU A 169 -5.74 13.25 -13.62
C LEU A 169 -6.92 12.51 -14.22
N THR A 170 -6.90 12.32 -15.52
CA THR A 170 -7.95 11.60 -16.25
C THR A 170 -7.35 10.45 -17.03
N GLY A 171 -8.11 9.37 -17.20
CA GLY A 171 -7.70 8.23 -18.00
C GLY A 171 -8.84 7.28 -18.27
N ILE A 172 -8.61 6.29 -19.12
CA ILE A 172 -9.58 5.28 -19.50
C ILE A 172 -9.46 4.10 -18.55
N LEU A 173 -10.54 3.79 -17.84
CA LEU A 173 -10.61 2.62 -16.96
C LEU A 173 -11.13 1.42 -17.73
N THR A 174 -10.35 0.34 -17.70
CA THR A 174 -10.72 -0.95 -18.28
C THR A 174 -10.93 -1.97 -17.17
N VAL A 175 -12.02 -2.72 -17.26
CA VAL A 175 -12.38 -3.74 -16.25
C VAL A 175 -12.61 -5.10 -16.88
N SER A 176 -12.48 -6.16 -16.08
CA SER A 176 -12.77 -7.53 -16.49
C SER A 176 -14.21 -7.90 -16.20
N ILE A 177 -14.94 -8.27 -17.24
CA ILE A 177 -16.31 -8.77 -17.14
C ILE A 177 -16.38 -10.13 -17.85
N PHE A 178 -16.62 -11.18 -17.08
CA PHE A 178 -16.65 -12.58 -17.59
C PHE A 178 -15.40 -12.98 -18.36
N GLY A 179 -14.22 -12.47 -17.96
CA GLY A 179 -12.94 -12.75 -18.61
C GLY A 179 -12.68 -11.97 -19.90
N SER A 180 -13.48 -10.96 -20.18
CA SER A 180 -13.25 -10.02 -21.28
C SER A 180 -12.97 -8.64 -20.72
N SER A 181 -11.94 -7.97 -21.24
CA SER A 181 -11.62 -6.58 -20.90
C SER A 181 -12.58 -5.62 -21.59
N ILE A 182 -13.19 -4.73 -20.83
CA ILE A 182 -14.20 -3.77 -21.32
C ILE A 182 -13.83 -2.38 -20.79
N GLU A 183 -13.78 -1.40 -21.68
CA GLU A 183 -13.61 0.00 -21.29
C GLU A 183 -14.91 0.52 -20.65
N LEU A 184 -14.81 0.98 -19.40
CA LEU A 184 -15.93 1.64 -18.69
C LEU A 184 -16.07 3.11 -19.05
N GLY A 185 -15.01 3.74 -19.58
CA GLY A 185 -14.96 5.14 -19.94
C GLY A 185 -13.89 5.92 -19.18
N THR A 186 -14.01 7.24 -19.22
CA THR A 186 -13.05 8.14 -18.59
C THR A 186 -13.31 8.24 -17.09
N PHE A 187 -12.29 7.98 -16.30
CA PHE A 187 -12.24 8.18 -14.86
C PHE A 187 -11.25 9.27 -14.52
N SER A 188 -11.48 9.95 -13.40
CA SER A 188 -10.63 11.03 -12.94
C SER A 188 -10.41 10.97 -11.43
N THR A 189 -9.27 11.48 -11.00
CA THR A 189 -8.96 11.81 -9.61
C THR A 189 -8.34 13.19 -9.54
N ASP A 190 -8.55 13.91 -8.44
CA ASP A 190 -8.12 15.29 -8.27
C ASP A 190 -7.18 15.41 -7.08
N PHE A 191 -6.28 16.38 -7.16
CA PHE A 191 -5.51 16.87 -6.02
C PHE A 191 -5.31 18.38 -6.11
N VAL A 192 -4.93 19.01 -5.01
CA VAL A 192 -4.78 20.46 -4.93
C VAL A 192 -3.32 20.84 -4.79
N VAL A 193 -2.89 21.80 -5.63
CA VAL A 193 -1.57 22.44 -5.54
C VAL A 193 -1.76 23.90 -5.16
N ASN A 194 -1.07 24.33 -4.10
CA ASN A 194 -1.11 25.72 -3.63
C ASN A 194 0.17 26.45 -3.98
N ILE A 195 0.07 27.61 -4.62
CA ILE A 195 1.20 28.49 -4.86
C ILE A 195 1.08 29.68 -3.91
N THR A 196 2.06 29.80 -3.03
CA THR A 196 2.13 30.81 -1.98
C THR A 196 3.08 31.96 -2.36
N PRO A 197 2.92 33.15 -1.73
CA PRO A 197 3.83 34.28 -1.98
C PRO A 197 5.27 33.98 -1.65
#